data_79a60272a86f9c3fe17caf49ed880a23
#
_entry.id   79a60272a86f9c3fe17caf49ed880a23
#
_cell.length_a   1.000
_cell.length_b   1.000
_cell.length_c   1.000
_cell.angle_alpha   90.00
_cell.angle_beta   90.00
_cell.angle_gamma   90.00
#
_symmetry.space_group_name_H-M   'P 1'
#
loop_
_entity.id
_entity.type
_entity.pdbx_description
1 polymer ?
#
loop_
_entity_poly.entity_id
_entity_poly.type
_entity_poly.pdbx_seq_one_letter_code
_entity_poly.pdbx_strand_id
1 'polypeptide(L)'
;MNMQNFFSGKNLIILAVAAISLGSLSSCSKKKSKSSVTGWNYDDKKMGNFHVAKIKYPKAGPGLVFVQGGSFVMGAKDEDVMGDWNNVPRRVTIPSFFIDETEVANVHYREYLYWLENTFSNDTAIMNRSLPDTLVWREELAYNEPYVEYYFRYPSYNYYPVVGVTWQQAHDFCIWRTDRVNELNLVSKGYLKKDAIKREMKGGGADGSFNTDAYLMNPELIQGRNKPKKSALKDVNGKPRSTVRMEDGILGMGYRLPTEAEWEYAAYGLLDQNPSPRKKENKSGEELRNNQQIYSWSKNANGLRDNRRGSWQGKFLANFKRGSGDNMGIAGGLNDRAAIPGPVKAFYPNAFGLYNMSGNVSEWVGDVYRPMTSVDGQDFNYFRGNKFQKFYKNSSGEYERDSMGRLKKADISDEEVKNRANYQHNNVINYLDGDSASQVYYGYGITTLISDQSRVIKGGSWNDRPYWLSPGARRFMEETQGASTVGFRCAQNYLGPPEGPGFKEGNIFGKRKQNKRKKK
;
A
#
# COMPACT_ATOMS: atom_id res chain seq x y z
N MET A 1 -79.22 34.59 -5.35
CA MET A 1 -78.39 33.45 -5.70
C MET A 1 -77.82 32.90 -4.36
N ASN A 2 -78.35 31.76 -3.91
CA ASN A 2 -78.20 31.25 -2.53
C ASN A 2 -76.83 30.63 -2.26
N MET A 3 -76.15 31.15 -1.29
CA MET A 3 -74.84 30.72 -0.76
C MET A 3 -74.99 29.59 0.30
N GLN A 4 -75.82 28.57 -0.01
CA GLN A 4 -76.12 27.49 0.96
C GLN A 4 -75.70 26.06 0.53
N ASN A 5 -74.95 25.89 -0.58
CA ASN A 5 -74.58 24.54 -1.02
C ASN A 5 -73.10 24.20 -0.99
N PHE A 6 -72.31 24.81 -0.09
CA PHE A 6 -70.85 24.56 -0.06
C PHE A 6 -70.36 23.62 1.06
N PHE A 7 -71.27 23.17 1.94
CA PHE A 7 -70.94 22.20 2.99
C PHE A 7 -71.68 20.89 2.78
N SER A 8 -71.31 20.19 1.71
CA SER A 8 -71.70 18.79 1.57
C SER A 8 -70.75 17.91 2.40
N GLY A 9 -71.29 16.94 3.18
CA GLY A 9 -70.53 16.09 4.08
C GLY A 9 -69.32 15.38 3.40
N LYS A 10 -69.32 15.31 2.08
CA LYS A 10 -68.19 14.78 1.31
C LYS A 10 -66.94 15.69 1.33
N ASN A 11 -67.16 17.02 1.35
CA ASN A 11 -66.05 17.99 1.38
C ASN A 11 -65.45 18.10 2.78
N LEU A 12 -66.22 17.83 3.82
CA LEU A 12 -65.73 17.77 5.20
C LEU A 12 -64.85 16.55 5.46
N ILE A 13 -65.22 15.41 4.85
CA ILE A 13 -64.42 14.17 4.92
C ILE A 13 -63.11 14.33 4.14
N ILE A 14 -63.12 14.99 3.00
CA ILE A 14 -61.90 15.23 2.21
C ILE A 14 -60.94 16.18 2.98
N LEU A 15 -61.47 17.23 3.64
CA LEU A 15 -60.67 18.13 4.48
C LEU A 15 -60.11 17.42 5.72
N ALA A 16 -60.86 16.53 6.34
CA ALA A 16 -60.43 15.73 7.47
C ALA A 16 -59.33 14.71 7.07
N VAL A 17 -59.49 14.05 5.92
CA VAL A 17 -58.48 13.12 5.41
C VAL A 17 -57.20 13.87 4.96
N ALA A 18 -57.31 15.07 4.38
CA ALA A 18 -56.16 15.91 4.05
C ALA A 18 -55.44 16.42 5.32
N ALA A 19 -56.16 16.77 6.38
CA ALA A 19 -55.55 17.17 7.66
C ALA A 19 -54.87 16.01 8.38
N ILE A 20 -55.40 14.79 8.29
CA ILE A 20 -54.78 13.58 8.84
C ILE A 20 -53.53 13.16 8.02
N SER A 21 -53.56 13.35 6.70
CA SER A 21 -52.39 13.06 5.83
C SER A 21 -51.26 14.11 5.99
N LEU A 22 -51.56 15.35 6.27
CA LEU A 22 -50.59 16.39 6.61
C LEU A 22 -50.01 16.23 8.03
N GLY A 23 -50.78 15.70 8.99
CA GLY A 23 -50.30 15.36 10.33
C GLY A 23 -49.36 14.15 10.39
N SER A 24 -49.46 13.23 9.45
CA SER A 24 -48.58 12.05 9.38
C SER A 24 -47.22 12.33 8.71
N LEU A 25 -47.03 13.47 8.05
CA LEU A 25 -45.76 13.83 7.40
C LEU A 25 -44.76 14.56 8.33
N SER A 26 -45.17 14.92 9.57
CA SER A 26 -44.29 15.63 10.50
C SER A 26 -43.54 14.73 11.50
N SER A 27 -43.64 13.42 11.41
CA SER A 27 -42.96 12.48 12.34
C SER A 27 -41.74 11.76 11.74
N CYS A 28 -40.98 12.40 10.88
CA CYS A 28 -39.59 12.03 10.66
C CYS A 28 -38.67 12.72 11.68
N SER A 29 -38.89 12.48 12.96
CA SER A 29 -37.84 12.72 13.94
C SER A 29 -36.72 11.73 13.62
N LYS A 30 -35.57 12.24 13.13
CA LYS A 30 -34.35 11.44 12.98
C LYS A 30 -34.13 10.70 14.29
N LYS A 31 -34.36 9.39 14.30
CA LYS A 31 -34.06 8.56 15.46
C LYS A 31 -32.63 8.86 15.88
N LYS A 32 -32.45 9.54 17.01
CA LYS A 32 -31.14 9.76 17.58
C LYS A 32 -30.54 8.42 17.87
N SER A 33 -29.29 8.21 17.42
CA SER A 33 -28.57 6.98 17.75
C SER A 33 -28.33 6.94 19.25
N LYS A 34 -28.64 5.79 19.86
CA LYS A 34 -28.46 5.56 21.30
C LYS A 34 -27.31 4.60 21.54
N SER A 35 -26.58 4.80 22.62
CA SER A 35 -25.63 3.83 23.11
C SER A 35 -26.37 2.53 23.50
N SER A 36 -25.92 1.41 22.96
CA SER A 36 -26.43 0.08 23.33
C SER A 36 -25.95 -0.37 24.72
N VAL A 37 -24.95 0.33 25.28
CA VAL A 37 -24.36 0.00 26.58
C VAL A 37 -24.97 0.86 27.69
N THR A 38 -25.07 2.17 27.47
CA THR A 38 -25.53 3.10 28.50
C THR A 38 -26.93 3.63 28.28
N GLY A 39 -27.51 3.46 27.08
CA GLY A 39 -28.81 3.99 26.70
C GLY A 39 -28.81 5.49 26.43
N TRP A 40 -27.69 6.18 26.57
CA TRP A 40 -27.63 7.63 26.32
C TRP A 40 -27.67 7.94 24.82
N ASN A 41 -28.28 9.09 24.49
CA ASN A 41 -28.30 9.53 23.10
C ASN A 41 -26.96 10.11 22.70
N TYR A 42 -26.45 9.68 21.55
CA TYR A 42 -25.29 10.30 20.91
C TYR A 42 -25.67 11.66 20.28
N ASP A 43 -24.71 12.56 20.18
CA ASP A 43 -24.90 13.92 19.62
C ASP A 43 -26.00 14.73 20.30
N ASP A 44 -26.30 14.48 21.57
CA ASP A 44 -27.33 15.16 22.33
C ASP A 44 -26.72 16.14 23.35
N LYS A 45 -26.87 17.43 23.11
CA LYS A 45 -26.34 18.49 23.99
C LYS A 45 -26.83 18.42 25.43
N LYS A 46 -28.02 17.80 25.66
CA LYS A 46 -28.61 17.63 26.99
C LYS A 46 -28.07 16.40 27.73
N MET A 47 -27.39 15.48 27.02
CA MET A 47 -26.93 14.20 27.55
C MET A 47 -25.41 13.99 27.34
N GLY A 48 -24.60 14.98 27.68
CA GLY A 48 -23.15 14.89 27.62
C GLY A 48 -22.53 15.09 26.24
N ASN A 49 -23.35 15.18 25.19
CA ASN A 49 -22.93 15.53 23.81
C ASN A 49 -21.81 14.68 23.21
N PHE A 50 -21.76 13.38 23.59
CA PHE A 50 -20.77 12.49 22.98
C PHE A 50 -21.03 12.36 21.47
N HIS A 51 -20.04 12.76 20.67
CA HIS A 51 -20.13 12.76 19.22
C HIS A 51 -19.62 11.43 18.65
N VAL A 52 -20.47 10.78 17.86
CA VAL A 52 -20.08 9.58 17.10
C VAL A 52 -19.87 9.98 15.64
N ALA A 53 -18.64 9.84 15.18
CA ALA A 53 -18.32 10.07 13.79
C ALA A 53 -19.04 9.04 12.89
N LYS A 54 -19.50 9.50 11.73
CA LYS A 54 -20.09 8.59 10.74
C LYS A 54 -19.01 7.63 10.23
N ILE A 55 -19.37 6.38 10.10
CA ILE A 55 -18.52 5.35 9.50
C ILE A 55 -18.07 5.80 8.11
N LYS A 56 -16.77 5.80 7.91
CA LYS A 56 -16.15 6.04 6.62
C LYS A 56 -15.12 4.96 6.38
N TYR A 57 -15.19 4.35 5.22
CA TYR A 57 -14.17 3.39 4.80
C TYR A 57 -13.07 4.11 4.03
N PRO A 58 -11.80 3.77 4.26
CA PRO A 58 -10.70 4.29 3.49
C PRO A 58 -10.91 3.97 2.01
N LYS A 59 -10.67 4.95 1.16
CA LYS A 59 -10.64 4.77 -0.28
C LYS A 59 -9.21 4.51 -0.71
N ALA A 60 -9.05 3.69 -1.74
CA ALA A 60 -7.75 3.55 -2.37
C ALA A 60 -7.21 4.92 -2.78
N GLY A 61 -5.94 5.17 -2.48
CA GLY A 61 -5.23 6.32 -3.02
C GLY A 61 -5.05 6.20 -4.55
N PRO A 62 -4.61 7.28 -5.22
CA PRO A 62 -4.34 7.23 -6.64
C PRO A 62 -3.39 6.08 -7.01
N GLY A 63 -3.72 5.30 -8.04
CA GLY A 63 -2.91 4.20 -8.54
C GLY A 63 -2.94 2.91 -7.71
N LEU A 64 -3.64 2.89 -6.57
CA LEU A 64 -3.71 1.74 -5.69
C LEU A 64 -4.90 0.83 -5.99
N VAL A 65 -4.66 -0.47 -5.87
CA VAL A 65 -5.67 -1.54 -5.92
C VAL A 65 -5.87 -2.12 -4.53
N PHE A 66 -7.11 -2.43 -4.17
CA PHE A 66 -7.44 -3.12 -2.93
C PHE A 66 -7.13 -4.61 -3.04
N VAL A 67 -6.36 -5.12 -2.09
CA VAL A 67 -6.07 -6.54 -1.93
C VAL A 67 -6.74 -7.02 -0.65
N GLN A 68 -7.71 -7.90 -0.80
CA GLN A 68 -8.35 -8.54 0.36
C GLN A 68 -7.35 -9.46 1.04
N GLY A 69 -7.19 -9.29 2.34
CA GLY A 69 -6.30 -10.12 3.15
C GLY A 69 -6.78 -11.56 3.29
N GLY A 70 -5.89 -12.40 3.76
CA GLY A 70 -6.15 -13.82 3.98
C GLY A 70 -4.91 -14.57 4.44
N SER A 71 -5.05 -15.87 4.65
CA SER A 71 -3.93 -16.74 4.98
C SER A 71 -3.39 -17.42 3.73
N PHE A 72 -2.09 -17.55 3.64
CA PHE A 72 -1.41 -18.27 2.56
C PHE A 72 -0.13 -18.94 3.07
N VAL A 73 0.44 -19.81 2.25
CA VAL A 73 1.77 -20.38 2.51
C VAL A 73 2.78 -19.52 1.78
N MET A 74 3.55 -18.76 2.54
CA MET A 74 4.66 -17.96 2.08
C MET A 74 5.92 -18.83 1.99
N GLY A 75 6.74 -18.60 0.99
CA GLY A 75 8.05 -19.24 0.88
C GLY A 75 8.29 -19.95 -0.44
N ALA A 76 9.50 -20.50 -0.58
CA ALA A 76 9.88 -21.28 -1.73
C ALA A 76 9.04 -22.57 -1.81
N LYS A 77 8.72 -22.99 -3.04
CA LYS A 77 7.90 -24.18 -3.28
C LYS A 77 8.76 -25.44 -3.31
N ASP A 78 8.08 -26.59 -3.31
CA ASP A 78 8.70 -27.89 -3.48
C ASP A 78 9.48 -28.03 -4.82
N GLU A 79 9.20 -27.13 -5.77
CA GLU A 79 9.89 -27.02 -7.06
C GLU A 79 11.10 -26.08 -7.03
N ASP A 80 11.59 -25.71 -5.84
CA ASP A 80 12.82 -24.95 -5.67
C ASP A 80 14.03 -25.80 -6.07
N VAL A 81 14.51 -25.59 -7.30
CA VAL A 81 15.61 -26.34 -7.90
C VAL A 81 16.95 -26.01 -7.24
N MET A 82 17.10 -24.81 -6.69
CA MET A 82 18.35 -24.35 -6.08
C MET A 82 18.53 -24.87 -4.66
N GLY A 83 17.44 -25.05 -3.94
CA GLY A 83 17.45 -25.61 -2.59
C GLY A 83 18.23 -24.79 -1.56
N ASP A 84 18.29 -23.47 -1.73
CA ASP A 84 19.10 -22.57 -0.87
C ASP A 84 18.45 -22.27 0.49
N TRP A 85 17.27 -22.80 0.77
CA TRP A 85 16.56 -22.75 2.07
C TRP A 85 16.43 -21.35 2.68
N ASN A 86 16.52 -20.31 1.86
CA ASN A 86 16.47 -18.92 2.32
C ASN A 86 15.04 -18.40 2.54
N ASN A 87 14.03 -19.17 2.14
CA ASN A 87 12.61 -18.85 2.29
C ASN A 87 11.79 -20.12 2.56
N VAL A 88 11.87 -20.63 3.79
CA VAL A 88 11.18 -21.85 4.21
C VAL A 88 9.66 -21.64 4.16
N PRO A 89 8.89 -22.58 3.58
CA PRO A 89 7.44 -22.48 3.52
C PRO A 89 6.81 -22.40 4.90
N ARG A 90 6.00 -21.37 5.13
CA ARG A 90 5.25 -21.16 6.38
C ARG A 90 3.91 -20.51 6.11
N ARG A 91 2.92 -20.77 6.96
CA ARG A 91 1.62 -20.12 6.87
C ARG A 91 1.69 -18.71 7.50
N VAL A 92 1.19 -17.73 6.75
CA VAL A 92 1.12 -16.33 7.20
C VAL A 92 -0.25 -15.77 6.90
N THR A 93 -0.79 -14.97 7.81
CA THR A 93 -2.05 -14.24 7.63
C THR A 93 -1.75 -12.77 7.35
N ILE A 94 -2.23 -12.28 6.21
CA ILE A 94 -2.05 -10.89 5.78
C ILE A 94 -3.36 -10.14 5.98
N PRO A 95 -3.37 -8.99 6.66
CA PRO A 95 -4.53 -8.10 6.69
C PRO A 95 -4.77 -7.49 5.30
N SER A 96 -5.99 -7.03 5.04
CA SER A 96 -6.30 -6.31 3.81
C SER A 96 -5.47 -5.04 3.69
N PHE A 97 -5.04 -4.69 2.48
CA PHE A 97 -4.18 -3.54 2.20
C PHE A 97 -4.41 -3.01 0.78
N PHE A 98 -3.80 -1.90 0.48
CA PHE A 98 -3.73 -1.37 -0.87
C PHE A 98 -2.31 -1.49 -1.40
N ILE A 99 -2.15 -1.75 -2.70
CA ILE A 99 -0.86 -1.83 -3.38
C ILE A 99 -0.97 -1.19 -4.76
N ASP A 100 0.13 -0.64 -5.29
CA ASP A 100 0.15 -0.08 -6.64
C ASP A 100 -0.17 -1.14 -7.69
N GLU A 101 -1.01 -0.75 -8.64
CA GLU A 101 -1.38 -1.57 -9.80
C GLU A 101 -0.14 -1.97 -10.62
N THR A 102 0.83 -1.07 -10.72
CA THR A 102 2.08 -1.22 -11.50
C THR A 102 3.28 -0.82 -10.66
N GLU A 103 4.48 -1.10 -11.17
CA GLU A 103 5.71 -0.48 -10.69
C GLU A 103 5.61 1.05 -10.83
N VAL A 104 6.38 1.79 -10.04
CA VAL A 104 6.51 3.25 -10.19
C VAL A 104 7.22 3.56 -11.51
N ALA A 105 6.57 4.34 -12.37
CA ALA A 105 7.10 4.69 -13.68
C ALA A 105 8.05 5.91 -13.63
N ASN A 106 8.91 6.03 -14.63
CA ASN A 106 9.84 7.17 -14.78
C ASN A 106 9.14 8.53 -14.68
N VAL A 107 7.95 8.68 -15.28
CA VAL A 107 7.20 9.94 -15.21
C VAL A 107 6.81 10.31 -13.79
N HIS A 108 6.40 9.32 -12.96
CA HIS A 108 6.01 9.57 -11.58
C HIS A 108 7.22 9.93 -10.71
N TYR A 109 8.35 9.29 -10.96
CA TYR A 109 9.58 9.62 -10.23
C TYR A 109 10.12 11.00 -10.64
N ARG A 110 10.00 11.39 -11.91
CA ARG A 110 10.34 12.76 -12.37
C ARG A 110 9.41 13.82 -11.77
N GLU A 111 8.14 13.50 -11.53
CA GLU A 111 7.22 14.38 -10.79
C GLU A 111 7.74 14.66 -9.37
N TYR A 112 8.26 13.63 -8.69
CA TYR A 112 8.91 13.78 -7.39
C TYR A 112 10.13 14.69 -7.46
N LEU A 113 11.02 14.46 -8.42
CA LEU A 113 12.22 15.29 -8.61
C LEU A 113 11.86 16.74 -8.94
N TYR A 114 10.88 16.96 -9.80
CA TYR A 114 10.38 18.30 -10.13
C TYR A 114 9.86 19.03 -8.89
N TRP A 115 9.15 18.33 -8.01
CA TRP A 115 8.70 18.92 -6.75
C TRP A 115 9.88 19.26 -5.83
N LEU A 116 10.88 18.38 -5.73
CA LEU A 116 12.09 18.66 -4.94
C LEU A 116 12.82 19.88 -5.46
N GLU A 117 13.05 19.98 -6.75
CA GLU A 117 13.75 21.10 -7.40
C GLU A 117 13.05 22.44 -7.11
N ASN A 118 11.74 22.47 -7.21
CA ASN A 118 10.98 23.70 -6.96
C ASN A 118 10.83 24.05 -5.48
N THR A 119 10.76 23.07 -4.61
CA THR A 119 10.58 23.29 -3.17
C THR A 119 11.91 23.58 -2.47
N PHE A 120 12.96 22.85 -2.82
CA PHE A 120 14.29 22.94 -2.21
C PHE A 120 15.33 23.51 -3.18
N SER A 121 14.98 24.52 -3.95
CA SER A 121 15.82 25.12 -4.98
C SER A 121 17.19 25.58 -4.48
N ASN A 122 17.33 25.85 -3.18
CA ASN A 122 18.59 26.31 -2.56
C ASN A 122 19.42 25.15 -1.95
N ASP A 123 18.92 23.91 -1.98
CA ASP A 123 19.59 22.74 -1.40
C ASP A 123 19.82 21.66 -2.46
N THR A 124 20.93 21.78 -3.17
CA THR A 124 21.33 20.83 -4.21
C THR A 124 21.64 19.44 -3.67
N ALA A 125 21.97 19.31 -2.38
CA ALA A 125 22.27 18.02 -1.77
C ALA A 125 21.01 17.13 -1.69
N ILE A 126 19.85 17.72 -1.40
CA ILE A 126 18.57 17.01 -1.41
C ILE A 126 18.27 16.46 -2.81
N MET A 127 18.47 17.30 -3.83
CA MET A 127 18.23 16.89 -5.21
C MET A 127 19.19 15.77 -5.64
N ASN A 128 20.48 15.93 -5.41
CA ASN A 128 21.51 14.98 -5.83
C ASN A 128 21.30 13.59 -5.20
N ARG A 129 20.97 13.51 -3.91
CA ARG A 129 20.72 12.24 -3.24
C ARG A 129 19.44 11.55 -3.71
N SER A 130 18.51 12.27 -4.37
CA SER A 130 17.25 11.75 -4.85
C SER A 130 17.29 11.33 -6.32
N LEU A 131 18.34 11.69 -7.06
CA LEU A 131 18.50 11.30 -8.46
C LEU A 131 18.75 9.78 -8.56
N PRO A 132 18.05 9.06 -9.47
CA PRO A 132 18.39 7.68 -9.78
C PRO A 132 19.80 7.60 -10.37
N ASP A 133 20.52 6.54 -10.04
CA ASP A 133 21.81 6.27 -10.65
C ASP A 133 21.61 5.75 -12.08
N THR A 134 21.94 6.56 -13.07
CA THR A 134 21.85 6.17 -14.49
C THR A 134 23.07 5.39 -14.96
N LEU A 135 24.17 5.39 -14.21
CA LEU A 135 25.38 4.64 -14.56
C LEU A 135 25.20 3.12 -14.41
N VAL A 136 24.12 2.69 -13.75
CA VAL A 136 23.73 1.28 -13.64
C VAL A 136 23.52 0.58 -14.99
N TRP A 137 23.39 1.34 -16.08
CA TRP A 137 23.29 0.82 -17.45
C TRP A 137 24.63 0.51 -18.09
N ARG A 138 25.75 1.01 -17.54
CA ARG A 138 27.06 0.74 -18.09
C ARG A 138 27.49 -0.69 -17.79
N GLU A 139 27.79 -1.41 -18.83
CA GLU A 139 28.40 -2.73 -18.78
C GLU A 139 29.65 -2.73 -19.67
N GLU A 140 30.69 -3.42 -19.22
CA GLU A 140 31.89 -3.60 -20.03
C GLU A 140 31.54 -4.28 -21.36
N LEU A 141 32.11 -3.78 -22.42
CA LEU A 141 31.93 -4.31 -23.81
C LEU A 141 30.49 -4.18 -24.35
N ALA A 142 29.60 -3.46 -23.66
CA ALA A 142 28.24 -3.18 -24.14
C ALA A 142 28.07 -1.70 -24.50
N TYR A 143 27.39 -1.44 -25.62
CA TYR A 143 27.04 -0.07 -26.02
C TYR A 143 25.71 0.35 -25.43
N ASN A 144 25.72 0.69 -24.13
CA ASN A 144 24.52 1.04 -23.36
C ASN A 144 24.40 2.54 -23.05
N GLU A 145 25.31 3.40 -23.56
CA GLU A 145 25.27 4.85 -23.33
C GLU A 145 23.92 5.51 -23.67
N PRO A 146 23.17 5.08 -24.72
CA PRO A 146 21.83 5.62 -24.95
C PRO A 146 20.85 5.41 -23.78
N TYR A 147 20.99 4.31 -23.02
CA TYR A 147 20.16 4.08 -21.83
C TYR A 147 20.61 4.89 -20.64
N VAL A 148 21.94 5.08 -20.47
CA VAL A 148 22.51 5.98 -19.45
C VAL A 148 21.93 7.39 -19.59
N GLU A 149 21.88 7.89 -20.82
CA GLU A 149 21.44 9.26 -21.09
C GLU A 149 19.92 9.40 -21.15
N TYR A 150 19.22 8.45 -21.75
CA TYR A 150 17.84 8.65 -22.20
C TYR A 150 16.80 7.81 -21.49
N TYR A 151 17.12 6.65 -20.91
CA TYR A 151 16.12 5.77 -20.32
C TYR A 151 15.23 6.49 -19.30
N PHE A 152 15.82 7.29 -18.44
CA PHE A 152 15.04 7.99 -17.41
C PHE A 152 14.31 9.24 -17.94
N ARG A 153 14.84 9.89 -18.97
CA ARG A 153 14.40 11.24 -19.39
C ARG A 153 13.60 11.27 -20.68
N TYR A 154 13.81 10.33 -21.59
CA TYR A 154 13.20 10.37 -22.91
C TYR A 154 11.72 10.02 -22.86
N PRO A 155 10.82 10.76 -23.57
CA PRO A 155 9.37 10.59 -23.46
C PRO A 155 8.84 9.20 -23.77
N SER A 156 9.49 8.43 -24.64
CA SER A 156 9.09 7.06 -24.96
C SER A 156 9.17 6.12 -23.75
N TYR A 157 10.02 6.44 -22.77
CA TYR A 157 10.19 5.68 -21.53
C TYR A 157 9.37 6.24 -20.35
N ASN A 158 8.42 7.14 -20.59
CA ASN A 158 7.61 7.73 -19.52
C ASN A 158 6.95 6.68 -18.63
N TYR A 159 6.36 5.66 -19.25
CA TYR A 159 5.63 4.58 -18.56
C TYR A 159 6.44 3.29 -18.46
N TYR A 160 7.74 3.37 -18.44
CA TYR A 160 8.65 2.31 -18.07
C TYR A 160 9.00 2.42 -16.60
N PRO A 161 9.28 1.31 -15.89
CA PRO A 161 9.60 1.35 -14.48
C PRO A 161 10.86 2.17 -14.22
N VAL A 162 10.87 2.93 -13.14
CA VAL A 162 12.09 3.60 -12.70
C VAL A 162 13.07 2.55 -12.16
N VAL A 163 14.34 2.65 -12.58
CA VAL A 163 15.44 1.77 -12.16
C VAL A 163 16.64 2.61 -11.73
N GLY A 164 17.65 1.98 -11.12
CA GLY A 164 18.80 2.70 -10.56
C GLY A 164 18.44 3.46 -9.29
N VAL A 165 17.32 3.11 -8.66
CA VAL A 165 16.86 3.70 -7.39
C VAL A 165 17.28 2.83 -6.23
N THR A 166 17.78 3.46 -5.18
CA THR A 166 18.11 2.81 -3.92
C THR A 166 16.83 2.56 -3.09
N TRP A 167 16.92 1.68 -2.10
CA TRP A 167 15.80 1.45 -1.17
C TRP A 167 15.43 2.72 -0.40
N GLN A 168 16.43 3.51 -0.01
CA GLN A 168 16.23 4.78 0.70
C GLN A 168 15.47 5.78 -0.17
N GLN A 169 15.84 5.90 -1.45
CA GLN A 169 15.15 6.76 -2.41
C GLN A 169 13.70 6.31 -2.65
N ALA A 170 13.47 5.00 -2.76
CA ALA A 170 12.12 4.44 -2.89
C ALA A 170 11.26 4.72 -1.64
N HIS A 171 11.85 4.60 -0.45
CA HIS A 171 11.19 4.93 0.81
C HIS A 171 10.86 6.44 0.91
N ASP A 172 11.78 7.32 0.52
CA ASP A 172 11.57 8.77 0.49
C ASP A 172 10.47 9.17 -0.49
N PHE A 173 10.41 8.53 -1.65
CA PHE A 173 9.31 8.70 -2.60
C PHE A 173 7.95 8.35 -1.97
N CYS A 174 7.87 7.26 -1.21
CA CYS A 174 6.62 6.87 -0.52
C CYS A 174 6.16 7.95 0.49
N ILE A 175 7.09 8.54 1.26
CA ILE A 175 6.79 9.61 2.20
C ILE A 175 6.30 10.85 1.43
N TRP A 176 7.03 11.28 0.40
CA TRP A 176 6.62 12.39 -0.45
C TRP A 176 5.21 12.20 -1.03
N ARG A 177 4.93 11.02 -1.58
CA ARG A 177 3.62 10.70 -2.15
C ARG A 177 2.51 10.78 -1.10
N THR A 178 2.78 10.34 0.13
CA THR A 178 1.87 10.49 1.26
C THR A 178 1.50 11.94 1.48
N ASP A 179 2.50 12.80 1.54
CA ASP A 179 2.32 14.22 1.80
C ASP A 179 1.55 14.91 0.69
N ARG A 180 1.89 14.64 -0.58
CA ARG A 180 1.17 15.22 -1.73
C ARG A 180 -0.28 14.80 -1.79
N VAL A 181 -0.58 13.52 -1.59
CA VAL A 181 -1.96 13.02 -1.61
C VAL A 181 -2.78 13.59 -0.46
N ASN A 182 -2.21 13.65 0.74
CA ASN A 182 -2.91 14.20 1.90
C ASN A 182 -3.11 15.73 1.80
N GLU A 183 -2.11 16.44 1.29
CA GLU A 183 -2.25 17.87 1.03
C GLU A 183 -3.38 18.15 0.02
N LEU A 184 -3.42 17.40 -1.09
CA LEU A 184 -4.50 17.52 -2.08
C LEU A 184 -5.87 17.23 -1.45
N ASN A 185 -5.98 16.22 -0.60
CA ASN A 185 -7.21 15.92 0.13
C ASN A 185 -7.65 17.07 1.02
N LEU A 186 -6.72 17.69 1.76
CA LEU A 186 -7.01 18.84 2.62
C LEU A 186 -7.43 20.07 1.82
N VAL A 187 -6.75 20.35 0.71
CA VAL A 187 -7.08 21.48 -0.20
C VAL A 187 -8.45 21.25 -0.86
N SER A 188 -8.71 20.05 -1.37
CA SER A 188 -9.97 19.74 -2.03
C SER A 188 -11.17 19.83 -1.10
N LYS A 189 -10.98 19.53 0.19
CA LYS A 189 -12.00 19.67 1.24
C LYS A 189 -12.03 21.08 1.86
N GLY A 190 -11.07 21.94 1.50
CA GLY A 190 -11.02 23.35 1.92
C GLY A 190 -10.46 23.57 3.33
N TYR A 191 -9.65 22.65 3.84
CA TYR A 191 -8.90 22.80 5.10
C TYR A 191 -7.54 23.47 4.92
N LEU A 192 -6.96 23.40 3.73
CA LEU A 192 -5.76 24.16 3.34
C LEU A 192 -6.07 25.14 2.21
N LYS A 193 -5.31 26.23 2.14
CA LYS A 193 -5.39 27.22 1.06
C LYS A 193 -4.59 26.77 -0.14
N LYS A 194 -5.11 26.93 -1.36
CA LYS A 194 -4.37 26.63 -2.61
C LYS A 194 -3.08 27.45 -2.77
N ASP A 195 -3.04 28.65 -2.22
CA ASP A 195 -1.86 29.54 -2.28
C ASP A 195 -0.67 29.01 -1.46
N ALA A 196 -0.93 28.04 -0.53
CA ALA A 196 0.13 27.37 0.19
C ALA A 196 1.01 26.54 -0.76
N ILE A 197 0.39 25.76 -1.66
CA ILE A 197 1.08 24.96 -2.68
C ILE A 197 1.94 25.86 -3.57
N LYS A 198 1.40 27.00 -4.01
CA LYS A 198 2.15 27.93 -4.86
C LYS A 198 3.39 28.51 -4.17
N ARG A 199 3.33 28.74 -2.86
CA ARG A 199 4.48 29.24 -2.09
C ARG A 199 5.52 28.15 -1.88
N GLU A 200 5.08 26.93 -1.62
CA GLU A 200 5.94 25.77 -1.50
C GLU A 200 6.77 25.56 -2.77
N MET A 201 6.11 25.56 -3.93
CA MET A 201 6.72 25.39 -5.25
C MET A 201 7.56 26.59 -5.74
N LYS A 202 7.82 27.58 -4.90
CA LYS A 202 8.68 28.74 -5.15
C LYS A 202 9.85 28.81 -4.17
N GLY A 203 10.45 27.67 -3.84
CA GLY A 203 11.58 27.61 -2.93
C GLY A 203 11.18 27.75 -1.46
N GLY A 204 10.03 27.19 -1.08
CA GLY A 204 9.55 27.25 0.29
C GLY A 204 10.42 26.51 1.31
N GLY A 205 11.30 25.64 0.86
CA GLY A 205 12.20 24.85 1.70
C GLY A 205 11.47 24.00 2.75
N ALA A 206 12.20 23.65 3.80
CA ALA A 206 11.67 22.84 4.91
C ALA A 206 10.44 23.48 5.58
N ASP A 207 10.47 24.78 5.82
CA ASP A 207 9.36 25.51 6.46
C ASP A 207 8.16 25.66 5.53
N GLY A 208 8.40 25.72 4.24
CA GLY A 208 7.39 25.78 3.21
C GLY A 208 6.76 24.44 2.87
N SER A 209 7.42 23.31 3.09
CA SER A 209 6.92 21.99 2.70
C SER A 209 5.80 21.49 3.62
N PHE A 210 4.77 20.86 3.01
CA PHE A 210 3.75 20.15 3.77
C PHE A 210 4.25 18.76 4.14
N ASN A 211 4.13 18.41 5.42
CA ASN A 211 4.37 17.07 5.91
C ASN A 211 3.18 16.59 6.75
N THR A 212 2.70 15.40 6.48
CA THR A 212 1.50 14.81 7.12
C THR A 212 1.69 14.60 8.62
N ASP A 213 2.85 14.08 9.03
CA ASP A 213 3.15 13.83 10.46
C ASP A 213 3.25 15.17 11.23
N ALA A 214 3.90 16.17 10.65
CA ALA A 214 3.99 17.51 11.22
C ALA A 214 2.60 18.14 11.38
N TYR A 215 1.74 18.00 10.37
CA TYR A 215 0.35 18.49 10.43
C TYR A 215 -0.47 17.80 11.52
N LEU A 216 -0.29 16.49 11.72
CA LEU A 216 -1.05 15.73 12.71
C LEU A 216 -0.59 15.98 14.14
N MET A 217 0.73 16.15 14.34
CA MET A 217 1.32 16.34 15.68
C MET A 217 1.21 17.79 16.15
N ASN A 218 1.45 18.74 15.27
CA ASN A 218 1.30 20.15 15.57
C ASN A 218 0.83 20.93 14.31
N PRO A 219 -0.49 21.08 14.13
CA PRO A 219 -1.04 21.83 13.00
C PRO A 219 -0.55 23.27 12.90
N GLU A 220 -0.04 23.85 13.98
CA GLU A 220 0.48 25.21 14.02
C GLU A 220 1.84 25.33 13.33
N LEU A 221 2.61 24.23 13.21
CA LEU A 221 3.84 24.21 12.42
C LEU A 221 3.61 24.52 10.94
N ILE A 222 2.37 24.42 10.49
CA ILE A 222 1.94 24.69 9.12
C ILE A 222 1.15 26.02 9.07
N GLN A 223 1.55 26.98 9.91
CA GLN A 223 0.87 28.27 10.06
C GLN A 223 0.69 29.02 8.73
N GLY A 224 -0.42 29.75 8.64
CA GLY A 224 -0.81 30.50 7.44
C GLY A 224 -1.41 29.66 6.32
N ARG A 225 -1.42 28.35 6.44
CA ARG A 225 -2.00 27.43 5.46
C ARG A 225 -3.45 27.04 5.79
N ASN A 226 -3.82 27.05 7.08
CA ASN A 226 -5.14 26.66 7.51
C ASN A 226 -6.19 27.70 7.09
N LYS A 227 -7.25 27.22 6.47
CA LYS A 227 -8.44 28.02 6.19
C LYS A 227 -9.54 27.53 7.13
N PRO A 228 -9.95 28.34 8.13
CA PRO A 228 -11.12 27.99 8.91
C PRO A 228 -12.34 28.10 7.98
N LYS A 229 -12.82 27.00 7.46
CA LYS A 229 -14.17 26.91 6.94
C LYS A 229 -15.11 26.78 8.11
N LYS A 230 -16.38 27.19 7.97
CA LYS A 230 -17.47 26.75 8.86
C LYS A 230 -17.43 25.22 8.84
N SER A 231 -16.67 24.65 9.76
CA SER A 231 -16.26 23.27 9.73
C SER A 231 -17.40 22.39 10.20
N ALA A 232 -17.73 21.38 9.41
CA ALA A 232 -18.61 20.30 9.85
C ALA A 232 -17.91 19.34 10.83
N LEU A 233 -16.59 19.50 11.07
CA LEU A 233 -15.82 18.68 11.99
C LEU A 233 -16.06 19.13 13.43
N LYS A 234 -16.23 18.15 14.31
CA LYS A 234 -16.43 18.37 15.73
C LYS A 234 -15.37 17.62 16.51
N ASP A 235 -15.01 18.14 17.66
CA ASP A 235 -14.22 17.41 18.65
C ASP A 235 -15.10 16.42 19.44
N VAL A 236 -14.50 15.67 20.36
CA VAL A 236 -15.24 14.74 21.26
C VAL A 236 -16.31 15.43 22.10
N ASN A 237 -16.19 16.74 22.33
CA ASN A 237 -17.15 17.57 23.07
C ASN A 237 -18.19 18.24 22.14
N GLY A 238 -18.14 17.93 20.84
CA GLY A 238 -19.04 18.51 19.84
C GLY A 238 -18.73 19.94 19.45
N LYS A 239 -17.59 20.52 19.86
CA LYS A 239 -17.17 21.87 19.46
C LYS A 239 -16.61 21.83 18.03
N PRO A 240 -16.85 22.86 17.22
CA PRO A 240 -16.26 22.96 15.88
C PRO A 240 -14.72 23.04 15.97
N ARG A 241 -14.03 22.30 15.10
CA ARG A 241 -12.56 22.39 14.93
C ARG A 241 -12.17 22.64 13.47
N SER A 242 -11.08 23.33 13.27
CA SER A 242 -10.53 23.69 11.96
C SER A 242 -9.48 22.66 11.46
N THR A 243 -8.91 21.88 12.37
CA THR A 243 -7.87 20.90 12.07
C THR A 243 -8.47 19.53 11.79
N VAL A 244 -7.87 18.80 10.85
CA VAL A 244 -8.28 17.44 10.49
C VAL A 244 -7.44 16.46 11.28
N ARG A 245 -8.06 15.39 11.76
CA ARG A 245 -7.41 14.24 12.41
C ARG A 245 -7.55 12.99 11.53
N MET A 246 -6.79 11.96 11.82
CA MET A 246 -6.89 10.68 11.08
C MET A 246 -8.29 10.07 11.19
N GLU A 247 -8.94 10.19 12.36
CA GLU A 247 -10.28 9.66 12.65
C GLU A 247 -11.38 10.30 11.78
N ASP A 248 -11.09 11.43 11.15
CA ASP A 248 -12.07 12.08 10.25
C ASP A 248 -12.21 11.36 8.91
N GLY A 249 -11.27 10.45 8.59
CA GLY A 249 -11.23 9.73 7.31
C GLY A 249 -11.13 10.67 6.10
N ILE A 250 -10.40 11.78 6.24
CA ILE A 250 -10.08 12.74 5.16
C ILE A 250 -8.65 12.51 4.70
N LEU A 251 -7.74 12.30 5.65
CA LEU A 251 -6.36 11.90 5.39
C LEU A 251 -6.31 10.41 5.09
N GLY A 252 -5.50 10.05 4.11
CA GLY A 252 -5.15 8.66 3.82
C GLY A 252 -4.02 8.20 4.72
N MET A 253 -3.90 6.89 4.89
CA MET A 253 -2.74 6.28 5.52
C MET A 253 -1.48 6.57 4.70
N GLY A 254 -0.31 6.46 5.34
CA GLY A 254 0.96 6.66 4.67
C GLY A 254 1.22 5.60 3.59
N TYR A 255 1.76 6.04 2.45
CA TYR A 255 2.36 5.13 1.48
C TYR A 255 3.69 4.63 2.04
N ARG A 256 4.00 3.40 1.74
CA ARG A 256 5.23 2.70 2.12
C ARG A 256 5.59 1.65 1.09
N LEU A 257 6.76 1.08 1.18
CA LEU A 257 7.04 -0.15 0.47
C LEU A 257 6.17 -1.29 1.03
N PRO A 258 5.71 -2.26 0.22
CA PRO A 258 5.04 -3.44 0.73
C PRO A 258 5.98 -4.25 1.63
N THR A 259 5.45 -4.98 2.60
CA THR A 259 6.23 -6.01 3.27
C THR A 259 6.47 -7.17 2.30
N GLU A 260 7.50 -7.96 2.54
CA GLU A 260 7.78 -9.14 1.72
C GLU A 260 6.57 -10.09 1.67
N ALA A 261 5.93 -10.30 2.82
CA ALA A 261 4.76 -11.15 2.93
C ALA A 261 3.54 -10.58 2.15
N GLU A 262 3.30 -9.27 2.23
CA GLU A 262 2.24 -8.61 1.43
C GLU A 262 2.52 -8.71 -0.06
N TRP A 263 3.78 -8.47 -0.46
CA TRP A 263 4.18 -8.54 -1.86
C TRP A 263 3.98 -9.96 -2.43
N GLU A 264 4.44 -10.98 -1.72
CA GLU A 264 4.32 -12.38 -2.14
C GLU A 264 2.86 -12.83 -2.19
N TYR A 265 2.05 -12.46 -1.18
CA TYR A 265 0.60 -12.69 -1.16
C TYR A 265 -0.09 -12.05 -2.37
N ALA A 266 0.22 -10.79 -2.65
CA ALA A 266 -0.34 -10.06 -3.79
C ALA A 266 0.08 -10.69 -5.13
N ALA A 267 1.33 -11.16 -5.23
CA ALA A 267 1.84 -11.79 -6.44
C ALA A 267 1.14 -13.10 -6.78
N TYR A 268 0.84 -13.93 -5.78
CA TYR A 268 0.12 -15.19 -6.02
C TYR A 268 -1.32 -15.02 -6.49
N GLY A 269 -1.96 -13.88 -6.24
CA GLY A 269 -3.29 -13.59 -6.76
C GLY A 269 -4.33 -14.64 -6.37
N LEU A 270 -4.41 -15.00 -5.08
CA LEU A 270 -5.16 -16.14 -4.55
C LEU A 270 -6.66 -16.17 -4.87
N LEU A 271 -7.24 -15.08 -5.39
CA LEU A 271 -8.65 -15.03 -5.81
C LEU A 271 -8.99 -16.06 -6.88
N ASP A 272 -8.05 -16.38 -7.77
CA ASP A 272 -8.22 -17.37 -8.83
C ASP A 272 -7.94 -18.81 -8.38
N GLN A 273 -7.40 -18.96 -7.18
CA GLN A 273 -7.10 -20.27 -6.64
C GLN A 273 -8.32 -20.81 -5.90
N ASN A 274 -8.87 -21.88 -6.42
CA ASN A 274 -9.89 -22.61 -5.69
C ASN A 274 -9.22 -23.45 -4.59
N PRO A 275 -9.33 -23.08 -3.31
CA PRO A 275 -8.73 -23.85 -2.23
C PRO A 275 -9.46 -25.17 -1.96
N SER A 276 -10.55 -25.47 -2.68
CA SER A 276 -11.29 -26.70 -2.50
C SER A 276 -10.43 -27.89 -2.89
N PRO A 277 -10.24 -28.87 -2.00
CA PRO A 277 -9.51 -30.08 -2.31
C PRO A 277 -10.18 -30.79 -3.49
N ARG A 278 -9.38 -31.36 -4.38
CA ARG A 278 -9.90 -32.26 -5.40
C ARG A 278 -10.70 -33.36 -4.69
N LYS A 279 -11.88 -33.72 -5.19
CA LYS A 279 -12.79 -34.69 -4.58
C LYS A 279 -12.16 -36.03 -4.14
N LYS A 280 -10.93 -36.32 -4.50
CA LYS A 280 -10.15 -37.51 -4.15
C LYS A 280 -9.08 -37.31 -3.07
N GLU A 281 -8.79 -36.06 -2.67
CA GLU A 281 -7.75 -35.76 -1.67
C GLU A 281 -8.41 -35.20 -0.41
N ASN A 282 -8.88 -36.13 0.46
CA ASN A 282 -9.48 -35.79 1.77
C ASN A 282 -8.40 -35.44 2.82
N LYS A 283 -7.34 -34.74 2.48
CA LYS A 283 -6.33 -34.33 3.44
C LYS A 283 -6.58 -32.87 3.84
N SER A 284 -7.21 -32.68 4.97
CA SER A 284 -7.38 -31.37 5.59
C SER A 284 -6.01 -30.78 5.96
N GLY A 285 -5.74 -29.56 5.53
CA GLY A 285 -4.54 -28.79 5.89
C GLY A 285 -3.50 -28.60 4.79
N GLU A 286 -3.55 -29.34 3.68
CA GLU A 286 -2.62 -29.21 2.56
C GLU A 286 -3.16 -28.45 1.36
N GLU A 287 -4.40 -28.02 1.41
CA GLU A 287 -5.14 -27.48 0.26
C GLU A 287 -4.51 -26.24 -0.36
N LEU A 288 -3.85 -25.43 0.46
CA LEU A 288 -3.25 -24.17 0.01
C LEU A 288 -1.83 -24.35 -0.53
N ARG A 289 -1.15 -25.45 -0.19
CA ARG A 289 0.23 -25.71 -0.62
C ARG A 289 0.28 -26.30 -2.03
N ASN A 290 -0.56 -27.30 -2.28
CA ASN A 290 -0.51 -28.08 -3.53
C ASN A 290 -1.09 -27.37 -4.75
N ASN A 291 -1.81 -26.25 -4.56
CA ASN A 291 -2.44 -25.49 -5.63
C ASN A 291 -1.79 -24.12 -5.88
N GLN A 292 -0.66 -23.83 -5.27
CA GLN A 292 0.07 -22.59 -5.51
C GLN A 292 0.63 -22.56 -6.93
N GLN A 293 0.49 -21.42 -7.57
CA GLN A 293 1.08 -21.18 -8.90
C GLN A 293 2.59 -20.95 -8.78
N ILE A 294 3.33 -21.35 -9.80
CA ILE A 294 4.79 -21.11 -9.84
C ILE A 294 5.06 -19.62 -10.07
N TYR A 295 4.22 -18.96 -10.87
CA TYR A 295 4.34 -17.55 -11.26
C TYR A 295 3.08 -16.77 -10.88
N SER A 296 3.13 -15.44 -11.04
CA SER A 296 2.03 -14.53 -10.65
C SER A 296 0.80 -14.55 -11.57
N TRP A 297 0.89 -15.14 -12.77
CA TRP A 297 -0.24 -15.21 -13.69
C TRP A 297 -1.18 -16.37 -13.44
N SER A 298 -2.42 -16.25 -13.88
CA SER A 298 -3.52 -17.13 -13.50
C SER A 298 -3.40 -18.58 -14.01
N LYS A 299 -4.22 -19.46 -13.43
CA LYS A 299 -4.34 -20.93 -13.59
C LYS A 299 -4.21 -21.51 -14.99
N ASN A 300 -4.43 -20.71 -16.02
CA ASN A 300 -4.50 -21.21 -17.40
C ASN A 300 -3.15 -21.25 -18.11
N ALA A 301 -2.08 -20.83 -17.40
CA ALA A 301 -0.72 -20.87 -17.93
C ALA A 301 0.23 -21.39 -16.84
N ASN A 302 0.44 -22.69 -16.80
CA ASN A 302 1.41 -23.31 -15.89
C ASN A 302 2.87 -23.09 -16.31
N GLY A 303 3.08 -22.47 -17.46
CA GLY A 303 4.38 -22.20 -18.03
C GLY A 303 4.60 -20.71 -18.30
N LEU A 304 5.70 -20.40 -18.94
CA LEU A 304 6.12 -19.05 -19.29
C LEU A 304 5.37 -18.47 -20.50
N ARG A 305 4.59 -19.30 -21.21
CA ARG A 305 3.81 -18.93 -22.39
C ARG A 305 2.31 -19.12 -22.16
N ASP A 306 1.53 -18.23 -22.74
CA ASP A 306 0.07 -18.38 -22.72
C ASP A 306 -0.36 -19.58 -23.59
N ASN A 307 -1.07 -20.53 -23.00
CA ASN A 307 -1.62 -21.71 -23.66
C ASN A 307 -3.10 -21.53 -24.06
N ARG A 308 -3.73 -20.42 -23.70
CA ARG A 308 -5.12 -20.14 -24.04
C ARG A 308 -5.27 -19.83 -25.52
N ARG A 309 -6.36 -20.31 -26.13
CA ARG A 309 -6.70 -19.91 -27.49
C ARG A 309 -6.98 -18.43 -27.57
N GLY A 310 -6.44 -17.76 -28.58
CA GLY A 310 -6.66 -16.34 -28.83
C GLY A 310 -5.40 -15.59 -29.24
N SER A 311 -5.44 -14.27 -29.20
CA SER A 311 -4.35 -13.40 -29.67
C SER A 311 -3.06 -13.48 -28.85
N TRP A 312 -3.11 -14.05 -27.67
CA TRP A 312 -1.96 -14.23 -26.76
C TRP A 312 -1.36 -15.63 -26.81
N GLN A 313 -1.99 -16.58 -27.47
CA GLN A 313 -1.51 -17.95 -27.54
C GLN A 313 -0.04 -18.02 -27.97
N GLY A 314 0.76 -18.70 -27.18
CA GLY A 314 2.20 -18.88 -27.41
C GLY A 314 3.08 -17.67 -27.06
N LYS A 315 2.51 -16.50 -26.72
CA LYS A 315 3.28 -15.34 -26.27
C LYS A 315 3.81 -15.53 -24.86
N PHE A 316 4.96 -14.95 -24.57
CA PHE A 316 5.47 -14.89 -23.21
C PHE A 316 4.58 -14.02 -22.32
N LEU A 317 4.52 -14.40 -21.05
CA LEU A 317 3.67 -13.76 -20.04
C LEU A 317 4.43 -12.78 -19.14
N ALA A 318 5.75 -12.70 -19.31
CA ALA A 318 6.62 -11.79 -18.58
C ALA A 318 7.84 -11.41 -19.41
N ASN A 319 8.51 -10.35 -18.99
CA ASN A 319 9.81 -9.92 -19.49
C ASN A 319 10.91 -10.55 -18.64
N PHE A 320 11.75 -11.39 -19.24
CA PHE A 320 12.82 -12.13 -18.55
C PHE A 320 13.87 -12.65 -19.54
N LYS A 321 15.06 -13.00 -19.06
CA LYS A 321 16.16 -13.55 -19.85
C LYS A 321 15.99 -15.06 -20.04
N ARG A 322 15.89 -15.51 -21.28
CA ARG A 322 15.73 -16.93 -21.62
C ARG A 322 17.02 -17.70 -21.55
N GLY A 323 18.10 -17.14 -22.04
CA GLY A 323 19.36 -17.80 -22.22
C GLY A 323 20.55 -16.86 -22.11
N SER A 324 21.76 -17.39 -22.26
CA SER A 324 22.96 -16.57 -22.36
C SER A 324 22.90 -15.76 -23.66
N GLY A 325 22.97 -14.43 -23.55
CA GLY A 325 22.85 -13.53 -24.72
C GLY A 325 21.44 -13.41 -25.33
N ASP A 326 20.41 -13.98 -24.71
CA ASP A 326 19.05 -14.01 -25.22
C ASP A 326 18.09 -13.32 -24.25
N ASN A 327 18.04 -11.98 -24.29
CA ASN A 327 17.13 -11.17 -23.49
C ASN A 327 15.75 -11.01 -24.15
N MET A 328 15.71 -10.89 -25.50
CA MET A 328 14.46 -10.70 -26.24
C MET A 328 13.84 -11.99 -26.74
N GLY A 329 14.61 -13.06 -26.83
CA GLY A 329 14.25 -14.26 -27.55
C GLY A 329 14.49 -14.15 -29.07
N ILE A 330 14.01 -15.13 -29.81
CA ILE A 330 14.12 -15.18 -31.28
C ILE A 330 13.25 -14.07 -31.89
N ALA A 331 13.77 -13.39 -32.89
CA ALA A 331 13.00 -12.37 -33.63
C ALA A 331 11.69 -12.95 -34.16
N GLY A 332 10.61 -12.18 -34.08
CA GLY A 332 9.28 -12.60 -34.52
C GLY A 332 8.20 -12.38 -33.47
N GLY A 333 7.03 -13.00 -33.66
CA GLY A 333 5.86 -12.80 -32.81
C GLY A 333 5.84 -13.56 -31.49
N LEU A 334 6.75 -14.51 -31.28
CA LEU A 334 6.74 -15.42 -30.13
C LEU A 334 7.86 -15.12 -29.13
N ASN A 335 8.28 -13.88 -28.99
CA ASN A 335 9.24 -13.41 -28.00
C ASN A 335 8.55 -12.42 -27.02
N ASP A 336 9.26 -12.01 -25.97
CA ASP A 336 8.79 -10.98 -25.05
C ASP A 336 8.97 -9.55 -25.60
N ARG A 337 9.74 -9.39 -26.69
CA ARG A 337 10.01 -8.14 -27.40
C ARG A 337 10.74 -7.09 -26.55
N ALA A 338 11.42 -7.49 -25.51
CA ALA A 338 12.08 -6.59 -24.59
C ALA A 338 13.50 -7.04 -24.29
N ALA A 339 14.49 -6.21 -24.61
CA ALA A 339 15.89 -6.36 -24.24
C ALA A 339 16.28 -5.56 -22.99
N ILE A 340 15.34 -4.74 -22.50
CA ILE A 340 15.41 -3.87 -21.34
C ILE A 340 14.04 -3.97 -20.63
N PRO A 341 13.79 -3.29 -19.49
CA PRO A 341 12.44 -3.23 -18.94
C PRO A 341 11.41 -2.83 -20.00
N GLY A 342 10.25 -3.45 -19.96
CA GLY A 342 9.09 -3.09 -20.77
C GLY A 342 8.20 -2.07 -20.06
N PRO A 343 7.16 -1.54 -20.73
CA PRO A 343 6.17 -0.67 -20.10
C PRO A 343 5.52 -1.32 -18.88
N VAL A 344 5.17 -0.54 -17.86
CA VAL A 344 4.57 -1.03 -16.59
C VAL A 344 3.24 -1.78 -16.76
N LYS A 345 2.60 -1.71 -17.94
CA LYS A 345 1.37 -2.46 -18.29
C LYS A 345 1.55 -3.36 -19.52
N ALA A 346 2.76 -3.89 -19.73
CA ALA A 346 3.07 -4.64 -20.96
C ALA A 346 2.43 -6.03 -21.03
N PHE A 347 2.21 -6.68 -19.90
CA PHE A 347 1.75 -8.06 -19.80
C PHE A 347 0.39 -8.15 -19.10
N TYR A 348 -0.15 -9.37 -18.96
CA TYR A 348 -1.40 -9.56 -18.24
C TYR A 348 -1.25 -9.32 -16.74
N PRO A 349 -2.22 -8.63 -16.13
CA PRO A 349 -2.28 -8.54 -14.68
C PRO A 349 -2.65 -9.89 -14.07
N ASN A 350 -2.29 -10.07 -12.79
CA ASN A 350 -2.75 -11.21 -12.00
C ASN A 350 -4.24 -11.05 -11.59
N ALA A 351 -4.76 -11.97 -10.78
CA ALA A 351 -6.15 -11.98 -10.35
C ALA A 351 -6.57 -10.75 -9.51
N PHE A 352 -5.63 -10.08 -8.86
CA PHE A 352 -5.89 -8.82 -8.17
C PHE A 352 -5.82 -7.59 -9.09
N GLY A 353 -5.45 -7.76 -10.35
CA GLY A 353 -5.26 -6.67 -11.32
C GLY A 353 -3.87 -6.05 -11.26
N LEU A 354 -2.89 -6.71 -10.66
CA LEU A 354 -1.52 -6.22 -10.52
C LEU A 354 -0.67 -6.66 -11.71
N TYR A 355 0.06 -5.73 -12.29
CA TYR A 355 0.95 -5.95 -13.43
C TYR A 355 2.37 -6.29 -12.97
N ASN A 356 3.07 -7.09 -13.77
CA ASN A 356 4.51 -7.36 -13.68
C ASN A 356 4.99 -7.87 -12.30
N MET A 357 4.15 -8.58 -11.57
CA MET A 357 4.56 -9.21 -10.30
C MET A 357 5.56 -10.36 -10.50
N SER A 358 5.86 -10.73 -11.74
CA SER A 358 6.89 -11.69 -12.14
C SER A 358 7.59 -11.17 -13.38
N GLY A 359 8.87 -10.85 -13.27
CA GLY A 359 9.68 -10.28 -14.35
C GLY A 359 9.57 -8.76 -14.47
N ASN A 360 10.06 -8.20 -15.53
CA ASN A 360 10.23 -6.78 -15.82
C ASN A 360 11.30 -6.14 -14.94
N VAL A 361 11.00 -5.70 -13.72
CA VAL A 361 12.01 -5.31 -12.73
C VAL A 361 11.76 -6.01 -11.40
N SER A 362 12.83 -6.38 -10.72
CA SER A 362 12.75 -6.80 -9.32
C SER A 362 12.32 -5.61 -8.47
N GLU A 363 11.60 -5.85 -7.39
CA GLU A 363 11.01 -4.79 -6.60
C GLU A 363 11.53 -4.76 -5.17
N TRP A 364 11.90 -3.58 -4.71
CA TRP A 364 12.20 -3.33 -3.32
C TRP A 364 10.99 -3.60 -2.44
N VAL A 365 11.20 -4.32 -1.35
CA VAL A 365 10.22 -4.45 -0.25
C VAL A 365 10.76 -3.87 1.04
N GLY A 366 9.90 -3.72 2.03
CA GLY A 366 10.27 -3.08 3.29
C GLY A 366 11.23 -3.89 4.18
N ASP A 367 11.26 -5.20 3.98
CA ASP A 367 11.94 -6.14 4.88
C ASP A 367 13.46 -6.09 4.76
N VAL A 368 14.13 -6.22 5.91
CA VAL A 368 15.55 -6.55 5.97
C VAL A 368 15.73 -8.01 5.60
N TYR A 369 16.72 -8.29 4.76
CA TYR A 369 17.04 -9.67 4.40
C TYR A 369 17.67 -10.42 5.55
N ARG A 370 17.06 -11.55 5.88
CA ARG A 370 17.59 -12.55 6.82
C ARG A 370 17.18 -13.93 6.33
N PRO A 371 18.03 -14.94 6.49
CA PRO A 371 17.60 -16.32 6.29
C PRO A 371 16.38 -16.60 7.17
N MET A 372 15.41 -17.31 6.62
CA MET A 372 14.19 -17.64 7.35
C MET A 372 14.27 -19.05 7.88
N THR A 373 14.05 -19.18 9.20
CA THR A 373 14.00 -20.46 9.90
C THR A 373 12.57 -20.74 10.37
N SER A 374 12.26 -21.99 10.66
CA SER A 374 10.96 -22.38 11.22
C SER A 374 10.68 -21.75 12.60
N VAL A 375 11.72 -21.32 13.30
CA VAL A 375 11.64 -20.66 14.62
C VAL A 375 11.18 -19.21 14.50
N ASP A 376 11.39 -18.57 13.36
CA ASP A 376 11.01 -17.18 13.10
C ASP A 376 9.50 -16.97 12.83
N GLY A 377 8.71 -18.01 12.97
CA GLY A 377 7.31 -18.01 12.55
C GLY A 377 6.42 -17.08 13.38
N GLN A 378 6.17 -15.87 12.84
CA GLN A 378 4.99 -15.09 13.20
C GLN A 378 3.90 -15.39 12.19
N ASP A 379 2.77 -15.90 12.66
CA ASP A 379 1.66 -16.27 11.79
C ASP A 379 0.90 -15.05 11.24
N PHE A 380 1.08 -13.89 11.87
CA PHE A 380 0.35 -12.68 11.51
C PHE A 380 1.30 -11.62 10.97
N ASN A 381 1.08 -11.23 9.70
CA ASN A 381 1.75 -10.14 8.99
C ASN A 381 3.26 -10.04 9.28
N TYR A 382 3.96 -11.11 8.95
CA TYR A 382 5.40 -11.23 9.19
C TYR A 382 6.17 -10.10 8.51
N PHE A 383 7.00 -9.40 9.28
CA PHE A 383 7.83 -8.31 8.81
C PHE A 383 9.15 -8.23 9.58
N ARG A 384 10.26 -8.20 8.86
CA ARG A 384 11.58 -7.90 9.43
C ARG A 384 12.03 -6.52 8.98
N GLY A 385 12.35 -5.66 9.89
CA GLY A 385 12.75 -4.27 9.62
C GLY A 385 12.10 -3.24 10.53
N ASN A 386 11.33 -3.69 11.51
CA ASN A 386 10.74 -2.81 12.51
C ASN A 386 11.84 -2.17 13.36
N LYS A 387 12.06 -0.87 13.14
CA LYS A 387 12.74 0.00 14.10
C LYS A 387 11.68 0.84 14.78
N PHE A 388 11.49 0.61 16.07
CA PHE A 388 10.55 1.42 16.85
C PHE A 388 11.17 2.78 17.11
N GLN A 389 10.49 3.82 16.62
CA GLN A 389 10.92 5.20 16.70
C GLN A 389 9.84 6.06 17.33
N LYS A 390 10.25 7.12 18.00
CA LYS A 390 9.38 8.19 18.49
C LYS A 390 9.76 9.50 17.82
N PHE A 391 8.81 10.42 17.72
CA PHE A 391 9.13 11.76 17.25
C PHE A 391 10.04 12.48 18.26
N TYR A 392 11.14 13.02 17.74
CA TYR A 392 12.10 13.75 18.55
C TYR A 392 11.51 15.06 19.03
N LYS A 393 11.74 15.37 20.31
CA LYS A 393 11.44 16.66 20.92
C LYS A 393 12.74 17.26 21.45
N ASN A 394 12.89 18.56 21.22
CA ASN A 394 14.01 19.32 21.79
C ASN A 394 13.87 19.49 23.32
N SER A 395 14.85 20.15 23.93
CA SER A 395 14.85 20.43 25.38
C SER A 395 13.65 21.30 25.84
N SER A 396 13.06 22.06 24.91
CA SER A 396 11.87 22.88 25.15
C SER A 396 10.56 22.09 25.00
N GLY A 397 10.62 20.78 24.64
CA GLY A 397 9.46 19.94 24.41
C GLY A 397 8.79 20.12 23.04
N GLU A 398 9.39 20.87 22.14
CA GLU A 398 8.89 21.12 20.79
C GLU A 398 9.39 20.08 19.80
N TYR A 399 8.58 19.77 18.79
CA TYR A 399 8.98 18.88 17.70
C TYR A 399 9.92 19.59 16.73
N GLU A 400 11.02 18.94 16.39
CA GLU A 400 11.95 19.42 15.38
C GLU A 400 11.69 18.81 14.01
N ARG A 401 12.03 19.58 12.97
CA ARG A 401 11.94 19.15 11.57
C ARG A 401 13.36 18.94 11.01
N ASP A 402 13.46 18.03 10.06
CA ASP A 402 14.67 17.81 9.27
C ASP A 402 14.77 18.81 8.11
N SER A 403 15.85 18.69 7.30
CA SER A 403 16.07 19.53 6.13
C SER A 403 14.98 19.43 5.06
N MET A 404 14.19 18.37 5.06
CA MET A 404 13.05 18.16 4.15
C MET A 404 11.71 18.59 4.77
N GLY A 405 11.71 19.17 5.97
CA GLY A 405 10.50 19.59 6.67
C GLY A 405 9.71 18.45 7.33
N ARG A 406 10.26 17.25 7.38
CA ARG A 406 9.69 16.09 8.07
C ARG A 406 10.00 16.15 9.56
N LEU A 407 9.14 15.56 10.39
CA LEU A 407 9.46 15.44 11.81
C LEU A 407 10.65 14.51 12.02
N LYS A 408 11.64 14.97 12.77
CA LYS A 408 12.77 14.13 13.20
C LYS A 408 12.26 12.98 14.06
N LYS A 409 12.82 11.79 13.83
CA LYS A 409 12.56 10.58 14.62
C LYS A 409 13.80 10.18 15.39
N ALA A 410 13.60 9.69 16.58
CA ALA A 410 14.65 9.11 17.44
C ALA A 410 14.27 7.67 17.76
N ASP A 411 15.28 6.80 17.85
CA ASP A 411 15.07 5.43 18.24
C ASP A 411 14.57 5.37 19.69
N ILE A 412 13.73 4.38 19.99
CA ILE A 412 13.23 4.14 21.33
C ILE A 412 14.36 3.48 22.14
N SER A 413 14.60 3.93 23.37
CA SER A 413 15.62 3.35 24.24
C SER A 413 15.24 1.92 24.67
N ASP A 414 16.26 1.11 24.99
CA ASP A 414 16.06 -0.28 25.45
C ASP A 414 15.20 -0.36 26.73
N GLU A 415 15.24 0.66 27.57
CA GLU A 415 14.41 0.74 28.78
C GLU A 415 12.93 0.92 28.46
N GLU A 416 12.60 1.74 27.47
CA GLU A 416 11.22 1.94 27.01
C GLU A 416 10.67 0.69 26.31
N VAL A 417 11.55 -0.13 25.80
CA VAL A 417 11.22 -1.34 25.05
C VAL A 417 10.98 -2.55 25.95
N LYS A 418 11.68 -2.65 27.07
CA LYS A 418 11.62 -3.80 28.00
C LYS A 418 10.19 -4.25 28.36
N ASN A 419 9.26 -3.32 28.37
CA ASN A 419 7.85 -3.58 28.70
C ASN A 419 6.97 -3.92 27.49
N ARG A 420 7.54 -4.03 26.29
CA ARG A 420 6.81 -4.32 25.07
C ARG A 420 7.10 -5.75 24.61
N ALA A 421 6.22 -6.69 24.95
CA ALA A 421 6.43 -8.13 24.72
C ALA A 421 6.65 -8.50 23.24
N ASN A 422 6.13 -7.70 22.29
CA ASN A 422 6.28 -7.94 20.86
C ASN A 422 7.58 -7.39 20.25
N TYR A 423 8.37 -6.63 21.00
CA TYR A 423 9.57 -6.00 20.47
C TYR A 423 10.67 -7.01 20.13
N GLN A 424 10.89 -7.99 20.98
CA GLN A 424 11.98 -8.97 20.81
C GLN A 424 11.83 -9.79 19.53
N HIS A 425 10.59 -10.04 19.09
CA HIS A 425 10.31 -10.80 17.88
C HIS A 425 10.58 -10.03 16.58
N ASN A 426 10.64 -8.70 16.65
CA ASN A 426 10.81 -7.82 15.50
C ASN A 426 12.13 -7.06 15.51
N ASN A 427 13.05 -7.42 16.42
CA ASN A 427 14.34 -6.76 16.51
C ASN A 427 15.22 -7.16 15.32
N VAL A 428 15.53 -6.19 14.48
CA VAL A 428 16.35 -6.39 13.27
C VAL A 428 17.79 -6.75 13.63
N ILE A 429 18.29 -6.22 14.75
CA ILE A 429 19.67 -6.40 15.19
C ILE A 429 19.90 -7.81 15.71
N ASN A 430 18.89 -8.41 16.35
CA ASN A 430 18.99 -9.73 16.96
C ASN A 430 18.31 -10.81 16.10
N TYR A 431 18.66 -10.86 14.81
CA TYR A 431 18.09 -11.90 13.96
C TYR A 431 18.60 -13.30 14.27
N LEU A 432 19.71 -13.39 14.99
CA LEU A 432 20.32 -14.64 15.47
C LEU A 432 19.71 -15.11 16.80
N ASP A 433 18.61 -14.51 17.24
CA ASP A 433 17.83 -14.89 18.42
C ASP A 433 18.61 -14.93 19.75
N GLY A 434 19.68 -14.13 19.83
CA GLY A 434 20.54 -14.10 21.01
C GLY A 434 21.48 -15.30 21.11
N ASP A 435 21.53 -16.16 20.11
CA ASP A 435 22.51 -17.25 20.07
C ASP A 435 23.91 -16.69 19.84
N SER A 436 24.71 -16.69 20.90
CA SER A 436 26.09 -16.22 20.87
C SER A 436 26.97 -17.01 19.89
N ALA A 437 26.68 -18.29 19.67
CA ALA A 437 27.41 -19.11 18.73
C ALA A 437 27.15 -18.66 17.28
N SER A 438 25.92 -18.30 16.94
CA SER A 438 25.58 -17.74 15.63
C SER A 438 26.22 -16.38 15.41
N GLN A 439 26.32 -15.54 16.43
CA GLN A 439 27.02 -14.24 16.34
C GLN A 439 28.51 -14.40 16.02
N VAL A 440 29.14 -15.38 16.59
CA VAL A 440 30.56 -15.68 16.33
C VAL A 440 30.77 -16.24 14.91
N TYR A 441 29.84 -17.05 14.46
CA TYR A 441 29.94 -17.71 13.14
C TYR A 441 29.62 -16.76 11.97
N TYR A 442 28.68 -15.86 12.17
CA TYR A 442 28.21 -14.89 11.17
C TYR A 442 28.56 -13.45 11.55
N GLY A 443 29.77 -13.22 12.05
CA GLY A 443 30.22 -11.86 12.35
C GLY A 443 29.91 -10.91 11.19
N TYR A 444 29.09 -9.91 11.41
CA TYR A 444 28.64 -8.97 10.41
C TYR A 444 29.79 -8.29 9.69
N GLY A 445 29.73 -8.30 8.34
CA GLY A 445 30.74 -7.68 7.50
C GLY A 445 32.10 -8.40 7.46
N ILE A 446 32.28 -9.51 8.19
CA ILE A 446 33.54 -10.28 8.19
C ILE A 446 33.36 -11.58 7.42
N THR A 447 32.24 -12.27 7.57
CA THR A 447 32.03 -13.62 7.00
C THR A 447 30.89 -13.71 6.00
N THR A 448 30.07 -12.68 5.87
CA THR A 448 28.90 -12.64 4.99
C THR A 448 28.71 -11.25 4.39
N LEU A 449 28.18 -11.23 3.14
CA LEU A 449 27.74 -9.99 2.47
C LEU A 449 26.40 -9.47 3.00
N ILE A 450 25.77 -10.16 3.96
CA ILE A 450 24.49 -9.76 4.53
C ILE A 450 24.74 -8.84 5.71
N SER A 451 24.23 -7.63 5.63
CA SER A 451 24.29 -6.61 6.68
C SER A 451 22.88 -6.26 7.18
N ASP A 452 22.76 -5.39 8.18
CA ASP A 452 21.48 -4.83 8.63
C ASP A 452 20.87 -3.88 7.61
N GLN A 453 21.65 -3.46 6.63
CA GLN A 453 21.26 -2.61 5.49
C GLN A 453 20.87 -3.43 4.26
N SER A 454 21.02 -4.75 4.29
CA SER A 454 20.59 -5.62 3.18
C SER A 454 19.07 -5.74 3.15
N ARG A 455 18.46 -5.28 2.07
CA ARG A 455 17.00 -5.27 1.86
C ARG A 455 16.58 -6.33 0.86
N VAL A 456 15.40 -6.89 1.06
CA VAL A 456 14.83 -7.93 0.19
C VAL A 456 14.39 -7.30 -1.13
N ILE A 457 14.65 -8.00 -2.24
CA ILE A 457 14.10 -7.75 -3.56
C ILE A 457 13.35 -8.99 -4.07
N LYS A 458 12.24 -8.77 -4.77
CA LYS A 458 11.30 -9.81 -5.20
C LYS A 458 10.94 -9.69 -6.68
N GLY A 459 10.45 -10.78 -7.27
CA GLY A 459 9.77 -10.80 -8.57
C GLY A 459 10.62 -11.11 -9.78
N GLY A 460 11.96 -11.04 -9.66
CA GLY A 460 12.85 -11.19 -10.81
C GLY A 460 12.76 -10.03 -11.80
N SER A 461 13.65 -9.97 -12.77
CA SER A 461 13.77 -8.85 -13.70
C SER A 461 13.92 -9.31 -15.15
N TRP A 462 13.93 -8.33 -16.07
CA TRP A 462 14.20 -8.53 -17.51
C TRP A 462 15.52 -9.25 -17.79
N ASN A 463 16.52 -9.13 -16.90
CA ASN A 463 17.83 -9.77 -17.04
C ASN A 463 17.98 -11.06 -16.22
N ASP A 464 16.90 -11.53 -15.58
CA ASP A 464 16.89 -12.72 -14.73
C ASP A 464 16.32 -13.96 -15.46
N ARG A 465 16.79 -15.12 -15.06
CA ARG A 465 16.25 -16.41 -15.51
C ARG A 465 14.89 -16.69 -14.88
N PRO A 466 14.07 -17.58 -15.49
CA PRO A 466 12.73 -17.92 -15.02
C PRO A 466 12.62 -18.34 -13.56
N TYR A 467 13.66 -18.91 -12.99
CA TYR A 467 13.72 -19.28 -11.57
C TYR A 467 13.37 -18.09 -10.66
N TRP A 468 13.95 -16.92 -10.93
CA TRP A 468 13.79 -15.72 -10.10
C TRP A 468 12.42 -15.04 -10.24
N LEU A 469 11.62 -15.44 -11.24
CA LEU A 469 10.27 -14.91 -11.46
C LEU A 469 9.24 -15.49 -10.48
N SER A 470 9.59 -16.59 -9.80
CA SER A 470 8.71 -17.18 -8.78
C SER A 470 8.53 -16.22 -7.61
N PRO A 471 7.30 -15.95 -7.16
CA PRO A 471 7.06 -15.07 -6.01
C PRO A 471 7.76 -15.52 -4.73
N GLY A 472 7.99 -16.83 -4.53
CA GLY A 472 8.73 -17.38 -3.40
C GLY A 472 10.24 -17.16 -3.45
N ALA A 473 10.83 -16.83 -4.61
CA ALA A 473 12.24 -16.56 -4.72
C ALA A 473 12.62 -15.26 -3.99
N ARG A 474 13.75 -15.27 -3.30
CA ARG A 474 14.26 -14.13 -2.51
C ARG A 474 15.69 -13.80 -2.91
N ARG A 475 15.95 -12.53 -3.04
CA ARG A 475 17.32 -11.98 -3.16
C ARG A 475 17.43 -10.75 -2.27
N PHE A 476 18.63 -10.24 -2.14
CA PHE A 476 18.90 -9.02 -1.40
C PHE A 476 19.86 -8.10 -2.15
N MET A 477 19.85 -6.86 -1.77
CA MET A 477 20.80 -5.85 -2.17
C MET A 477 20.91 -4.80 -1.06
N GLU A 478 22.06 -4.14 -0.96
CA GLU A 478 22.26 -3.07 0.03
C GLU A 478 21.32 -1.88 -0.22
N GLU A 479 20.78 -1.31 0.86
CA GLU A 479 19.77 -0.23 0.78
C GLU A 479 20.26 1.06 0.12
N THR A 480 21.58 1.20 -0.05
CA THR A 480 22.24 2.34 -0.70
C THR A 480 22.63 2.08 -2.16
N GLN A 481 22.42 0.86 -2.64
CA GLN A 481 22.73 0.48 -4.02
C GLN A 481 21.50 0.55 -4.91
N GLY A 482 21.70 0.94 -6.18
CA GLY A 482 20.72 0.85 -7.25
C GLY A 482 21.19 -0.13 -8.33
N ALA A 483 20.26 -0.66 -9.13
CA ALA A 483 20.58 -1.50 -10.28
C ALA A 483 19.59 -1.25 -11.43
N SER A 484 20.02 -1.53 -12.66
CA SER A 484 19.16 -1.46 -13.86
C SER A 484 18.04 -2.49 -13.87
N THR A 485 18.09 -3.44 -12.94
CA THR A 485 17.15 -4.55 -12.78
C THR A 485 16.19 -4.36 -11.62
N VAL A 486 16.31 -3.28 -10.83
CA VAL A 486 15.54 -3.09 -9.60
C VAL A 486 14.79 -1.77 -9.63
N GLY A 487 13.49 -1.86 -9.40
CA GLY A 487 12.55 -0.76 -9.21
C GLY A 487 11.75 -0.96 -7.93
N PHE A 488 10.53 -0.41 -7.85
CA PHE A 488 9.67 -0.56 -6.69
C PHE A 488 8.21 -0.24 -7.00
N ARG A 489 7.33 -0.66 -6.12
CA ARG A 489 5.93 -0.20 -6.02
C ARG A 489 5.59 0.18 -4.60
N CYS A 490 4.55 1.02 -4.41
CA CYS A 490 4.10 1.41 -3.09
C CYS A 490 2.92 0.57 -2.62
N ALA A 491 2.77 0.48 -1.31
CA ALA A 491 1.61 -0.07 -0.64
C ALA A 491 1.07 0.92 0.40
N GLN A 492 -0.13 0.66 0.91
CA GLN A 492 -0.77 1.47 1.94
C GLN A 492 -1.62 0.57 2.83
N ASN A 493 -1.60 0.81 4.13
CA ASN A 493 -2.43 0.06 5.07
C ASN A 493 -3.92 0.37 4.83
N TYR A 494 -4.73 -0.67 4.90
CA TYR A 494 -6.18 -0.55 4.92
C TYR A 494 -6.69 -0.62 6.36
N LEU A 495 -7.52 0.33 6.75
CA LEU A 495 -8.18 0.36 8.06
C LEU A 495 -9.68 0.19 7.85
N GLY A 496 -10.19 -0.99 8.09
CA GLY A 496 -11.60 -1.30 7.90
C GLY A 496 -11.87 -2.81 7.94
N PRO A 497 -13.10 -3.24 7.62
CA PRO A 497 -13.43 -4.65 7.58
C PRO A 497 -12.63 -5.38 6.49
N PRO A 498 -12.22 -6.62 6.74
CA PRO A 498 -11.35 -7.39 5.83
C PRO A 498 -11.92 -7.52 4.41
N GLU A 499 -13.22 -7.48 4.26
CA GLU A 499 -13.94 -7.61 2.98
C GLU A 499 -13.82 -6.38 2.08
N GLY A 500 -13.28 -5.28 2.62
CA GLY A 500 -12.96 -4.09 1.84
C GLY A 500 -13.95 -2.94 1.95
N PRO A 501 -13.68 -1.87 1.18
CA PRO A 501 -14.50 -0.67 1.20
C PRO A 501 -15.88 -0.95 0.60
N GLY A 502 -16.92 -0.69 1.37
CA GLY A 502 -18.31 -0.91 0.95
C GLY A 502 -19.00 -2.08 1.65
N PHE A 503 -18.26 -2.85 2.44
CA PHE A 503 -18.88 -3.82 3.34
C PHE A 503 -19.81 -3.08 4.32
N LYS A 504 -21.04 -3.55 4.41
CA LYS A 504 -22.01 -3.00 5.35
C LYS A 504 -21.84 -3.71 6.69
N GLU A 505 -21.39 -2.96 7.69
CA GLU A 505 -21.35 -3.47 9.05
C GLU A 505 -22.73 -3.94 9.49
N GLY A 506 -22.78 -5.07 10.16
CA GLY A 506 -23.99 -5.66 10.68
C GLY A 506 -23.98 -7.17 10.56
N ASN A 507 -25.13 -7.77 10.66
CA ASN A 507 -25.29 -9.22 10.57
C ASN A 507 -24.89 -9.72 9.17
N ILE A 508 -23.64 -10.25 9.05
CA ILE A 508 -23.13 -10.87 7.83
C ILE A 508 -23.97 -12.07 7.39
N PHE A 509 -24.67 -12.70 8.32
CA PHE A 509 -25.64 -13.72 8.00
C PHE A 509 -26.94 -13.03 7.58
N GLY A 510 -27.07 -12.73 6.29
CA GLY A 510 -28.29 -12.15 5.73
C GLY A 510 -29.50 -12.92 6.22
N LYS A 511 -30.55 -12.22 6.68
CA LYS A 511 -31.81 -12.82 7.05
C LYS A 511 -32.24 -13.76 5.91
N ARG A 512 -32.17 -15.08 6.11
CA ARG A 512 -32.75 -16.05 5.20
C ARG A 512 -34.16 -15.61 4.95
N LYS A 513 -34.51 -15.22 3.73
CA LYS A 513 -35.89 -15.02 3.35
C LYS A 513 -36.58 -16.35 3.61
N GLN A 514 -37.35 -16.43 4.68
CA GLN A 514 -38.26 -17.54 4.87
C GLN A 514 -39.21 -17.52 3.68
N ASN A 515 -39.04 -18.45 2.77
CA ASN A 515 -40.04 -18.71 1.74
C ASN A 515 -41.33 -19.03 2.50
N LYS A 516 -42.25 -18.08 2.54
CA LYS A 516 -43.61 -18.35 2.96
C LYS A 516 -44.12 -19.44 2.01
N ARG A 517 -44.10 -20.70 2.48
CA ARG A 517 -44.82 -21.78 1.82
C ARG A 517 -46.26 -21.30 1.67
N LYS A 518 -46.67 -21.01 0.44
CA LYS A 518 -48.09 -20.86 0.14
C LYS A 518 -48.76 -22.16 0.58
N LYS A 519 -49.52 -22.11 1.67
CA LYS A 519 -50.50 -23.17 1.96
C LYS A 519 -51.46 -23.20 0.77
N LYS A 520 -51.49 -24.33 0.06
CA LYS A 520 -52.59 -24.67 -0.83
C LYS A 520 -53.80 -25.01 -0.01
#